data_a619ccc0c41754473fdb25d764efe08c
#
_entry.id   a619ccc0c41754473fdb25d764efe08c
#
_cell.length_a   1.000
_cell.length_b   1.000
_cell.length_c   1.000
_cell.angle_alpha   90.00
_cell.angle_beta   90.00
_cell.angle_gamma   90.00
#
_symmetry.space_group_name_H-M   'P 1'
#
loop_
_entity.id
_entity.type
_entity.pdbx_description
1 polymer ?
#
loop_
_entity_poly.entity_id
_entity_poly.type
_entity_poly.pdbx_seq_one_letter_code
_entity_poly.pdbx_strand_id
1 'polypeptide(L)'
;MPAIHRSPWRRAIGDVVYFAREFLGVDPHPAQERWLRNSHRHENLLHAGNRWGKSLVQAVKFAHRCLFQVRDPRYDRAGRYVAVNVSITLDQARIIFNETVRLLRRHPRAERFIADLIRTPFPYLRLSNGSVMWARSSQRRGEYLLGHDFDYVTFDEAAFEPNPEEVVEEVLAMRVVDRAGRIDYTSTPNGKNWFYRKALTLASQPSLGYVQRGDSRDNPHLPSDFLERTMRRLSPNRRAQNIEGRFVDCGNEVLTEEQIRYALARAVGLQSPKPGHRYIHGWDLARKRTWTVGVTIDVSVHPHQVVAFERFQQRSWPAVFETIRNRHRQYGGRTIIDATGLGDVVLAELQDIGATGFNFGERGGRAKNELIAALEQCFASGQIALPDVEMTTQAGEYWSLAGELREFTWEDNTQCDAVFALALAVWLGRDQSQRILLPPFRIGRW
;
A
#
# COMPACT_ATOMS: atom_id res chain seq x y z
N MET A 1 -22.97 51.08 -15.25
CA MET A 1 -22.93 50.72 -13.80
C MET A 1 -21.51 50.21 -13.53
N PRO A 2 -20.75 50.80 -12.59
CA PRO A 2 -19.42 50.30 -12.29
C PRO A 2 -19.51 48.91 -11.70
N ALA A 3 -18.70 47.98 -12.22
CA ALA A 3 -18.57 46.62 -11.71
C ALA A 3 -18.20 46.70 -10.23
N ILE A 4 -19.08 46.19 -9.37
CA ILE A 4 -18.79 46.03 -7.94
C ILE A 4 -17.62 45.05 -7.87
N HIS A 5 -16.43 45.56 -7.63
CA HIS A 5 -15.25 44.75 -7.36
C HIS A 5 -15.55 43.93 -6.09
N ARG A 6 -16.02 42.72 -6.29
CA ARG A 6 -16.18 41.76 -5.17
C ARG A 6 -14.81 41.55 -4.56
N SER A 7 -14.65 41.88 -3.29
CA SER A 7 -13.43 41.66 -2.54
C SER A 7 -12.87 40.26 -2.84
N PRO A 8 -11.55 40.08 -3.09
CA PRO A 8 -10.94 38.77 -3.32
C PRO A 8 -11.33 37.72 -2.27
N TRP A 9 -11.55 38.14 -1.04
CA TRP A 9 -12.04 37.30 0.06
C TRP A 9 -13.45 36.76 -0.19
N ARG A 10 -14.39 37.59 -0.65
CA ARG A 10 -15.75 37.13 -0.98
C ARG A 10 -15.74 36.07 -2.06
N ARG A 11 -14.85 36.19 -3.05
CA ARG A 11 -14.69 35.19 -4.08
C ARG A 11 -14.08 33.91 -3.50
N ALA A 12 -13.05 34.03 -2.67
CA ALA A 12 -12.39 32.88 -2.01
C ALA A 12 -13.35 32.07 -1.11
N ILE A 13 -14.29 32.71 -0.44
CA ILE A 13 -15.32 32.03 0.37
C ILE A 13 -16.16 31.08 -0.49
N GLY A 14 -16.57 31.52 -1.67
CA GLY A 14 -17.46 30.75 -2.57
C GLY A 14 -16.74 29.85 -3.57
N ASP A 15 -15.44 30.02 -3.78
CA ASP A 15 -14.67 29.29 -4.77
C ASP A 15 -13.35 28.79 -4.18
N VAL A 16 -13.36 27.51 -3.78
CA VAL A 16 -12.20 26.83 -3.19
C VAL A 16 -11.00 26.74 -4.14
N VAL A 17 -11.25 26.70 -5.46
CA VAL A 17 -10.17 26.66 -6.47
C VAL A 17 -9.52 28.05 -6.59
N TYR A 18 -10.33 29.10 -6.59
CA TYR A 18 -9.80 30.46 -6.51
C TYR A 18 -9.00 30.69 -5.22
N PHE A 19 -9.48 30.21 -4.09
CA PHE A 19 -8.74 30.24 -2.83
C PHE A 19 -7.40 29.50 -2.92
N ALA A 20 -7.39 28.31 -3.50
CA ALA A 20 -6.16 27.53 -3.70
C ALA A 20 -5.12 28.31 -4.48
N ARG A 21 -5.51 28.94 -5.61
CA ARG A 21 -4.61 29.70 -6.48
C ARG A 21 -4.11 30.99 -5.81
N GLU A 22 -5.02 31.82 -5.35
CA GLU A 22 -4.71 33.21 -4.93
C GLU A 22 -4.22 33.32 -3.49
N PHE A 23 -4.57 32.37 -2.61
CA PHE A 23 -4.25 32.43 -1.20
C PHE A 23 -3.31 31.34 -0.70
N LEU A 24 -3.19 30.24 -1.43
CA LEU A 24 -2.29 29.15 -1.05
C LEU A 24 -1.16 28.93 -2.09
N GLY A 25 -1.25 29.58 -3.27
CA GLY A 25 -0.29 29.40 -4.35
C GLY A 25 -0.26 27.95 -4.88
N VAL A 26 -1.43 27.30 -4.87
CA VAL A 26 -1.63 25.94 -5.39
C VAL A 26 -2.47 26.05 -6.66
N ASP A 27 -1.95 25.51 -7.77
CA ASP A 27 -2.71 25.40 -9.02
C ASP A 27 -3.18 23.93 -9.19
N PRO A 28 -4.44 23.62 -8.84
CA PRO A 28 -4.94 22.27 -8.95
C PRO A 28 -5.08 21.86 -10.42
N HIS A 29 -4.66 20.66 -10.77
CA HIS A 29 -4.93 20.11 -12.11
C HIS A 29 -6.45 19.79 -12.29
N PRO A 30 -6.95 19.63 -13.52
CA PRO A 30 -8.40 19.56 -13.79
C PRO A 30 -9.18 18.52 -12.97
N ALA A 31 -8.57 17.36 -12.68
CA ALA A 31 -9.23 16.34 -11.87
C ALA A 31 -9.27 16.74 -10.37
N GLN A 32 -8.29 17.48 -9.87
CA GLN A 32 -8.28 18.05 -8.53
C GLN A 32 -9.31 19.17 -8.40
N GLU A 33 -9.46 20.02 -9.43
CA GLU A 33 -10.52 21.05 -9.45
C GLU A 33 -11.92 20.41 -9.36
N ARG A 34 -12.16 19.33 -10.11
CA ARG A 34 -13.43 18.59 -10.02
C ARG A 34 -13.71 18.11 -8.60
N TRP A 35 -12.71 17.54 -7.92
CA TRP A 35 -12.85 17.13 -6.52
C TRP A 35 -13.17 18.31 -5.63
N LEU A 36 -12.40 19.38 -5.70
CA LEU A 36 -12.57 20.57 -4.86
C LEU A 36 -13.95 21.21 -5.05
N ARG A 37 -14.48 21.24 -6.29
CA ARG A 37 -15.77 21.85 -6.62
C ARG A 37 -16.98 20.97 -6.29
N ASN A 38 -16.86 19.65 -6.34
CA ASN A 38 -18.00 18.75 -6.26
C ASN A 38 -18.14 17.99 -4.93
N SER A 39 -17.07 17.88 -4.14
CA SER A 39 -17.07 17.13 -2.87
C SER A 39 -17.67 17.95 -1.72
N HIS A 40 -18.97 18.25 -1.83
CA HIS A 40 -19.71 19.07 -0.83
C HIS A 40 -20.83 18.30 -0.12
N ARG A 41 -20.91 16.99 -0.35
CA ARG A 41 -21.95 16.13 0.25
C ARG A 41 -21.60 15.81 1.71
N HIS A 42 -22.49 15.13 2.40
CA HIS A 42 -22.24 14.67 3.77
C HIS A 42 -21.02 13.75 3.82
N GLU A 43 -20.95 12.81 2.87
CA GLU A 43 -19.80 11.96 2.71
C GLU A 43 -19.25 12.07 1.29
N ASN A 44 -17.94 12.18 1.15
CA ASN A 44 -17.30 12.23 -0.16
C ASN A 44 -16.15 11.23 -0.17
N LEU A 45 -15.96 10.52 -1.28
CA LEU A 45 -14.97 9.47 -1.40
C LEU A 45 -14.12 9.67 -2.65
N LEU A 46 -12.81 9.80 -2.45
CA LEU A 46 -11.81 9.91 -3.51
C LEU A 46 -10.93 8.64 -3.51
N HIS A 47 -11.10 7.81 -4.52
CA HIS A 47 -10.21 6.70 -4.76
C HIS A 47 -9.27 7.02 -5.93
N ALA A 48 -7.98 7.16 -5.65
CA ALA A 48 -7.04 7.62 -6.67
C ALA A 48 -5.68 6.94 -6.55
N GLY A 49 -5.01 6.84 -7.69
CA GLY A 49 -3.66 6.29 -7.77
C GLY A 49 -2.65 7.07 -6.92
N ASN A 50 -1.50 6.45 -6.70
CA ASN A 50 -0.42 7.07 -5.96
C ASN A 50 0.08 8.32 -6.69
N ARG A 51 0.49 9.35 -5.92
CA ARG A 51 0.99 10.62 -6.45
C ARG A 51 -0.04 11.44 -7.25
N TRP A 52 -1.32 11.09 -7.24
CA TRP A 52 -2.38 11.92 -7.81
C TRP A 52 -2.51 13.29 -7.11
N GLY A 53 -2.11 13.37 -5.85
CA GLY A 53 -2.17 14.59 -5.05
C GLY A 53 -3.36 14.64 -4.09
N LYS A 54 -3.86 13.48 -3.63
CA LYS A 54 -4.93 13.35 -2.61
C LYS A 54 -4.71 14.24 -1.40
N SER A 55 -3.54 14.12 -0.76
CA SER A 55 -3.20 14.86 0.46
C SER A 55 -3.13 16.37 0.22
N LEU A 56 -2.72 16.83 -0.97
CA LEU A 56 -2.70 18.26 -1.32
C LEU A 56 -4.11 18.83 -1.39
N VAL A 57 -5.02 18.20 -2.11
CA VAL A 57 -6.41 18.70 -2.22
C VAL A 57 -7.15 18.65 -0.90
N GLN A 58 -6.86 17.66 -0.06
CA GLN A 58 -7.41 17.60 1.30
C GLN A 58 -6.85 18.72 2.18
N ALA A 59 -5.57 19.04 2.10
CA ALA A 59 -4.98 20.16 2.81
C ALA A 59 -5.62 21.51 2.39
N VAL A 60 -5.88 21.70 1.09
CA VAL A 60 -6.59 22.88 0.56
C VAL A 60 -8.01 22.97 1.13
N LYS A 61 -8.79 21.87 1.08
CA LYS A 61 -10.16 21.81 1.62
C LYS A 61 -10.17 22.05 3.12
N PHE A 62 -9.23 21.46 3.83
CA PHE A 62 -9.09 21.60 5.28
C PHE A 62 -8.88 23.05 5.66
N ALA A 63 -7.92 23.73 5.01
CA ALA A 63 -7.69 25.16 5.19
C ALA A 63 -8.92 26.01 4.83
N HIS A 64 -9.53 25.78 3.68
CA HIS A 64 -10.69 26.53 3.21
C HIS A 64 -11.86 26.45 4.19
N ARG A 65 -12.18 25.22 4.64
CA ARG A 65 -13.30 25.01 5.59
C ARG A 65 -13.04 25.71 6.92
N CYS A 66 -11.87 25.55 7.51
CA CYS A 66 -11.55 26.16 8.78
C CYS A 66 -11.48 27.68 8.74
N LEU A 67 -11.13 28.27 7.58
CA LEU A 67 -11.12 29.71 7.41
C LEU A 67 -12.52 30.30 7.19
N PHE A 68 -13.38 29.63 6.44
CA PHE A 68 -14.59 30.24 5.91
C PHE A 68 -15.90 29.59 6.36
N GLN A 69 -15.86 28.38 6.93
CA GLN A 69 -17.08 27.79 7.48
C GLN A 69 -17.26 28.18 8.93
N VAL A 70 -18.50 28.37 9.29
CA VAL A 70 -18.91 28.70 10.66
C VAL A 70 -19.85 27.59 11.11
N ARG A 71 -19.71 27.18 12.38
CA ARG A 71 -20.65 26.24 12.96
C ARG A 71 -22.01 26.94 13.16
N ASP A 72 -23.08 26.19 12.95
CA ASP A 72 -24.41 26.65 13.28
C ASP A 72 -24.48 27.00 14.81
N PRO A 73 -24.92 28.21 15.18
CA PRO A 73 -25.00 28.62 16.58
C PRO A 73 -25.85 27.71 17.47
N ARG A 74 -26.72 26.88 16.90
CA ARG A 74 -27.49 25.87 17.64
C ARG A 74 -26.58 24.83 18.31
N TYR A 75 -25.42 24.55 17.73
CA TYR A 75 -24.48 23.55 18.25
C TYR A 75 -23.35 24.17 19.07
N ASP A 76 -22.93 25.37 18.73
CA ASP A 76 -21.92 26.11 19.52
C ASP A 76 -22.10 27.61 19.34
N ARG A 77 -22.48 28.28 20.42
CA ARG A 77 -22.69 29.75 20.41
C ARG A 77 -21.41 30.52 20.07
N ALA A 78 -20.26 29.97 20.33
CA ALA A 78 -18.97 30.56 19.94
C ALA A 78 -18.67 30.46 18.45
N GLY A 79 -19.47 29.72 17.70
CA GLY A 79 -19.32 29.54 16.25
C GLY A 79 -18.04 28.83 15.82
N ARG A 80 -17.36 28.16 16.75
CA ARG A 80 -16.07 27.46 16.45
C ARG A 80 -16.28 26.31 15.53
N TYR A 81 -15.54 26.29 14.42
CA TYR A 81 -15.49 25.18 13.49
C TYR A 81 -14.37 24.22 13.87
N VAL A 82 -14.68 22.95 14.07
CA VAL A 82 -13.70 21.93 14.49
C VAL A 82 -13.53 20.91 13.39
N ALA A 83 -12.30 20.77 12.90
CA ALA A 83 -11.96 19.81 11.87
C ALA A 83 -10.83 18.89 12.34
N VAL A 84 -10.86 17.62 11.89
CA VAL A 84 -9.82 16.62 12.18
C VAL A 84 -9.37 15.92 10.93
N ASN A 85 -8.06 15.75 10.79
CA ASN A 85 -7.48 14.79 9.85
C ASN A 85 -7.19 13.49 10.59
N VAL A 86 -7.79 12.41 10.12
CA VAL A 86 -7.63 11.04 10.64
C VAL A 86 -6.83 10.22 9.65
N SER A 87 -5.95 9.38 10.14
CA SER A 87 -5.30 8.31 9.36
C SER A 87 -4.98 7.15 10.28
N ILE A 88 -4.52 6.02 9.73
CA ILE A 88 -4.22 4.80 10.49
C ILE A 88 -3.20 5.07 11.60
N THR A 89 -2.16 5.84 11.31
CA THR A 89 -1.17 6.25 12.31
C THR A 89 -1.13 7.77 12.47
N LEU A 90 -0.66 8.24 13.63
CA LEU A 90 -0.53 9.68 13.87
C LEU A 90 0.48 10.32 12.91
N ASP A 91 1.53 9.62 12.52
CA ASP A 91 2.52 10.14 11.57
C ASP A 91 1.92 10.32 10.17
N GLN A 92 1.06 9.42 9.73
CA GLN A 92 0.28 9.60 8.51
C GLN A 92 -0.70 10.78 8.63
N ALA A 93 -1.42 10.87 9.75
CA ALA A 93 -2.34 11.99 9.98
C ALA A 93 -1.62 13.36 9.99
N ARG A 94 -0.37 13.40 10.41
CA ARG A 94 0.46 14.61 10.35
C ARG A 94 0.76 15.10 8.94
N ILE A 95 0.69 14.25 7.91
CA ILE A 95 1.02 14.62 6.53
C ILE A 95 0.11 15.74 6.04
N ILE A 96 -1.21 15.54 6.07
CA ILE A 96 -2.18 16.55 5.63
C ILE A 96 -2.16 17.77 6.57
N PHE A 97 -2.04 17.55 7.88
CA PHE A 97 -1.94 18.63 8.83
C PHE A 97 -0.74 19.54 8.56
N ASN A 98 0.46 18.96 8.40
CA ASN A 98 1.67 19.72 8.12
C ASN A 98 1.61 20.42 6.76
N GLU A 99 1.02 19.75 5.76
CA GLU A 99 0.82 20.35 4.44
C GLU A 99 -0.12 21.55 4.53
N THR A 100 -1.21 21.45 5.29
CA THR A 100 -2.13 22.57 5.53
C THR A 100 -1.42 23.75 6.20
N VAL A 101 -0.62 23.49 7.23
CA VAL A 101 0.17 24.53 7.90
C VAL A 101 1.18 25.16 6.93
N ARG A 102 1.85 24.35 6.10
CA ARG A 102 2.80 24.81 5.10
C ARG A 102 2.13 25.74 4.07
N LEU A 103 0.97 25.34 3.57
CA LEU A 103 0.20 26.13 2.61
C LEU A 103 -0.26 27.46 3.21
N LEU A 104 -0.79 27.46 4.43
CA LEU A 104 -1.20 28.69 5.11
C LEU A 104 -0.02 29.66 5.33
N ARG A 105 1.15 29.15 5.70
CA ARG A 105 2.35 29.96 5.93
C ARG A 105 2.99 30.51 4.66
N ARG A 106 2.73 29.86 3.52
CA ARG A 106 3.33 30.27 2.23
C ARG A 106 2.85 31.66 1.76
N HIS A 107 1.65 32.07 2.17
CA HIS A 107 1.07 33.32 1.74
C HIS A 107 0.77 34.25 2.92
N PRO A 108 1.33 35.48 2.97
CA PRO A 108 1.18 36.40 4.11
C PRO A 108 -0.28 36.68 4.50
N ARG A 109 -1.18 36.71 3.50
CA ARG A 109 -2.63 36.91 3.76
C ARG A 109 -3.28 35.74 4.50
N ALA A 110 -2.77 34.51 4.32
CA ALA A 110 -3.28 33.33 5.00
C ALA A 110 -2.56 33.08 6.33
N GLU A 111 -1.26 33.32 6.41
CA GLU A 111 -0.45 33.12 7.62
C GLU A 111 -0.97 33.92 8.82
N ARG A 112 -1.43 35.15 8.60
CA ARG A 112 -1.98 36.02 9.67
C ARG A 112 -3.17 35.43 10.42
N PHE A 113 -3.80 34.38 9.87
CA PHE A 113 -4.91 33.68 10.55
C PHE A 113 -4.43 32.62 11.52
N ILE A 114 -3.16 32.23 11.53
CA ILE A 114 -2.60 31.28 12.48
C ILE A 114 -2.47 31.97 13.82
N ALA A 115 -3.30 31.58 14.78
CA ALA A 115 -3.28 32.12 16.15
C ALA A 115 -2.42 31.27 17.08
N ASP A 116 -2.44 29.93 16.92
CA ASP A 116 -1.69 29.02 17.77
C ASP A 116 -1.37 27.72 17.01
N LEU A 117 -0.20 27.16 17.24
CA LEU A 117 0.26 25.94 16.56
C LEU A 117 1.05 25.05 17.51
N ILE A 118 0.50 23.90 17.83
CA ILE A 118 1.16 22.82 18.59
C ILE A 118 1.42 21.66 17.63
N ARG A 119 2.65 21.14 17.60
CA ARG A 119 3.03 20.01 16.75
C ARG A 119 3.15 18.69 17.50
N THR A 120 3.45 18.75 18.79
CA THR A 120 3.71 17.58 19.63
C THR A 120 3.09 17.78 21.02
N PRO A 121 2.58 16.73 21.69
CA PRO A 121 2.47 15.37 21.18
C PRO A 121 1.34 15.20 20.15
N PHE A 122 0.27 15.99 20.27
CA PHE A 122 -0.90 15.91 19.39
C PHE A 122 -1.00 17.18 18.55
N PRO A 123 -0.88 17.09 17.21
CA PRO A 123 -0.96 18.26 16.35
C PRO A 123 -2.30 19.00 16.50
N TYR A 124 -2.19 20.32 16.66
CA TYR A 124 -3.30 21.22 16.87
C TYR A 124 -2.96 22.59 16.24
N LEU A 125 -3.88 23.14 15.46
CA LEU A 125 -3.80 24.47 14.90
C LEU A 125 -5.08 25.22 15.24
N ARG A 126 -4.96 26.39 15.86
CA ARG A 126 -6.08 27.31 16.06
C ARG A 126 -5.92 28.53 15.16
N LEU A 127 -7.00 28.89 14.50
CA LEU A 127 -7.08 30.06 13.66
C LEU A 127 -7.68 31.24 14.44
N SER A 128 -7.41 32.47 13.97
CA SER A 128 -7.87 33.71 14.61
C SER A 128 -9.41 33.88 14.62
N ASN A 129 -10.13 33.16 13.75
CA ASN A 129 -11.58 33.08 13.75
C ASN A 129 -12.14 32.07 14.78
N GLY A 130 -11.27 31.47 15.61
CA GLY A 130 -11.62 30.46 16.61
C GLY A 130 -11.72 29.02 16.11
N SER A 131 -11.65 28.80 14.80
CA SER A 131 -11.66 27.43 14.23
C SER A 131 -10.41 26.66 14.61
N VAL A 132 -10.55 25.35 14.76
CA VAL A 132 -9.45 24.45 15.12
C VAL A 132 -9.31 23.29 14.18
N MET A 133 -8.07 22.85 13.99
CA MET A 133 -7.67 21.73 13.15
C MET A 133 -6.83 20.76 13.96
N TRP A 134 -7.16 19.48 13.89
CA TRP A 134 -6.43 18.43 14.58
C TRP A 134 -5.90 17.38 13.63
N ALA A 135 -4.88 16.63 14.09
CA ALA A 135 -4.50 15.36 13.50
C ALA A 135 -4.61 14.26 14.55
N ARG A 136 -5.25 13.15 14.20
CA ARG A 136 -5.47 12.01 15.09
C ARG A 136 -5.29 10.71 14.32
N SER A 137 -4.96 9.62 15.03
CA SER A 137 -4.97 8.28 14.45
C SER A 137 -6.27 7.55 14.73
N SER A 138 -6.62 6.63 13.85
CA SER A 138 -7.71 5.66 14.06
C SER A 138 -7.30 4.47 14.93
N GLN A 139 -6.03 4.38 15.32
CA GLN A 139 -5.52 3.33 16.19
C GLN A 139 -6.40 3.10 17.41
N ARG A 140 -6.36 1.87 17.98
CA ARG A 140 -7.21 1.46 19.08
C ARG A 140 -8.69 1.67 18.80
N ARG A 141 -9.12 1.35 17.57
CA ARG A 141 -10.52 1.48 17.13
C ARG A 141 -11.10 2.90 17.29
N GLY A 142 -10.26 3.90 17.03
CA GLY A 142 -10.69 5.30 17.09
C GLY A 142 -10.81 5.89 18.51
N GLU A 143 -10.25 5.26 19.55
CA GLU A 143 -10.32 5.72 20.94
C GLU A 143 -9.91 7.20 21.09
N TYR A 144 -8.94 7.67 20.30
CA TYR A 144 -8.47 9.06 20.33
C TYR A 144 -9.44 10.09 19.74
N LEU A 145 -10.56 9.64 19.18
CA LEU A 145 -11.63 10.49 18.63
C LEU A 145 -12.83 10.59 19.55
N LEU A 146 -12.91 9.72 20.56
CA LEU A 146 -14.02 9.69 21.50
C LEU A 146 -14.04 10.97 22.35
N GLY A 147 -15.24 11.42 22.71
CA GLY A 147 -15.46 12.64 23.50
C GLY A 147 -15.27 13.94 22.73
N HIS A 148 -15.07 13.88 21.41
CA HIS A 148 -14.95 15.05 20.54
C HIS A 148 -16.04 15.02 19.47
N ASP A 149 -16.46 16.21 19.00
CA ASP A 149 -17.39 16.38 17.89
C ASP A 149 -16.75 17.22 16.81
N PHE A 150 -17.00 16.85 15.55
CA PHE A 150 -16.35 17.45 14.40
C PHE A 150 -17.36 18.00 13.40
N ASP A 151 -17.06 19.17 12.86
CA ASP A 151 -17.78 19.74 11.72
C ASP A 151 -17.24 19.18 10.40
N TYR A 152 -15.97 18.73 10.42
CA TYR A 152 -15.33 18.16 9.24
C TYR A 152 -14.25 17.14 9.61
N VAL A 153 -14.33 16.01 8.96
CA VAL A 153 -13.35 14.92 9.06
C VAL A 153 -12.75 14.66 7.69
N THR A 154 -11.43 14.54 7.61
CA THR A 154 -10.75 13.91 6.49
C THR A 154 -10.19 12.60 6.98
N PHE A 155 -10.47 11.49 6.30
CA PHE A 155 -9.88 10.20 6.61
C PHE A 155 -8.97 9.77 5.46
N ASP A 156 -7.66 9.94 5.65
CA ASP A 156 -6.66 9.63 4.65
C ASP A 156 -6.16 8.19 4.79
N GLU A 157 -5.87 7.56 3.67
CA GLU A 157 -5.56 6.13 3.51
C GLU A 157 -6.65 5.22 4.10
N ALA A 158 -7.90 5.64 3.98
CA ALA A 158 -9.06 4.99 4.57
C ALA A 158 -9.25 3.52 4.13
N ALA A 159 -8.89 3.15 2.88
CA ALA A 159 -8.99 1.77 2.40
C ALA A 159 -8.16 0.76 3.20
N PHE A 160 -7.18 1.24 3.98
CA PHE A 160 -6.28 0.40 4.77
C PHE A 160 -6.68 0.34 6.26
N GLU A 161 -7.83 0.89 6.63
CA GLU A 161 -8.32 0.79 8.01
C GLU A 161 -8.67 -0.67 8.35
N PRO A 162 -8.05 -1.25 9.39
CA PRO A 162 -8.27 -2.66 9.74
C PRO A 162 -9.61 -2.89 10.47
N ASN A 163 -10.16 -1.87 11.13
CA ASN A 163 -11.41 -1.97 11.89
C ASN A 163 -12.43 -0.93 11.41
N PRO A 164 -12.87 -1.02 10.14
CA PRO A 164 -13.69 0.03 9.55
C PRO A 164 -15.09 0.14 10.16
N GLU A 165 -15.67 -0.95 10.64
CA GLU A 165 -16.99 -0.93 11.25
C GLU A 165 -16.98 -0.10 12.52
N GLU A 166 -16.05 -0.35 13.42
CA GLU A 166 -15.93 0.41 14.67
C GLU A 166 -15.48 1.86 14.42
N VAL A 167 -14.44 2.06 13.59
CA VAL A 167 -13.87 3.40 13.38
C VAL A 167 -14.81 4.29 12.57
N VAL A 168 -15.37 3.79 11.47
CA VAL A 168 -16.14 4.60 10.53
C VAL A 168 -17.60 4.69 10.94
N GLU A 169 -18.25 3.54 11.16
CA GLU A 169 -19.71 3.50 11.38
C GLU A 169 -20.09 3.80 12.84
N GLU A 170 -19.28 3.38 13.82
CA GLU A 170 -19.59 3.61 15.23
C GLU A 170 -18.94 4.88 15.78
N VAL A 171 -17.68 5.18 15.45
CA VAL A 171 -16.98 6.34 16.00
C VAL A 171 -17.18 7.58 15.12
N LEU A 172 -16.64 7.59 13.90
CA LEU A 172 -16.63 8.82 13.07
C LEU A 172 -18.03 9.31 12.71
N ALA A 173 -18.93 8.38 12.32
CA ALA A 173 -20.31 8.75 12.00
C ALA A 173 -20.99 9.48 13.17
N MET A 174 -20.80 8.96 14.39
CA MET A 174 -21.40 9.59 15.59
C MET A 174 -20.74 10.93 15.96
N ARG A 175 -19.45 11.13 15.64
CA ARG A 175 -18.72 12.38 15.93
C ARG A 175 -19.10 13.55 15.02
N VAL A 176 -19.81 13.30 13.93
CA VAL A 176 -20.28 14.35 13.01
C VAL A 176 -21.79 14.59 13.04
N VAL A 177 -22.57 13.68 13.63
CA VAL A 177 -24.05 13.72 13.61
C VAL A 177 -24.58 15.00 14.25
N ASP A 178 -24.14 15.32 15.46
CA ASP A 178 -24.66 16.47 16.24
C ASP A 178 -24.42 17.82 15.57
N ARG A 179 -23.52 17.86 14.58
CA ARG A 179 -23.09 19.08 13.90
C ARG A 179 -23.46 19.13 12.44
N ALA A 180 -24.19 18.13 11.94
CA ALA A 180 -24.40 17.91 10.51
C ALA A 180 -23.07 18.01 9.75
N GLY A 181 -22.03 17.45 10.36
CA GLY A 181 -20.66 17.49 9.86
C GLY A 181 -20.50 16.69 8.59
N ARG A 182 -19.30 16.73 8.04
CA ARG A 182 -18.99 16.06 6.76
C ARG A 182 -17.73 15.22 6.89
N ILE A 183 -17.70 14.12 6.13
CA ILE A 183 -16.55 13.22 6.08
C ILE A 183 -16.06 13.12 4.64
N ASP A 184 -14.77 13.30 4.44
CA ASP A 184 -14.08 13.01 3.19
C ASP A 184 -13.16 11.80 3.39
N TYR A 185 -13.41 10.73 2.68
CA TYR A 185 -12.54 9.55 2.64
C TYR A 185 -11.61 9.64 1.45
N THR A 186 -10.31 9.49 1.67
CA THR A 186 -9.32 9.44 0.58
C THR A 186 -8.42 8.24 0.72
N SER A 187 -8.18 7.54 -0.39
CA SER A 187 -7.24 6.41 -0.40
C SER A 187 -6.83 6.00 -1.80
N THR A 188 -5.75 5.26 -1.89
CA THR A 188 -5.52 4.32 -2.98
C THR A 188 -6.41 3.10 -2.75
N PRO A 189 -7.07 2.52 -3.77
CA PRO A 189 -7.85 1.31 -3.62
C PRO A 189 -7.04 0.15 -3.01
N ASN A 190 -7.69 -0.66 -2.19
CA ASN A 190 -7.13 -1.89 -1.63
C ASN A 190 -8.12 -3.04 -1.81
N GLY A 191 -8.16 -3.63 -3.01
CA GLY A 191 -9.15 -4.62 -3.37
C GLY A 191 -10.60 -4.10 -3.32
N LYS A 192 -11.57 -5.01 -3.25
CA LYS A 192 -13.01 -4.72 -3.07
C LYS A 192 -13.44 -4.83 -1.59
N ASN A 193 -12.69 -4.18 -0.71
CA ASN A 193 -12.95 -4.14 0.73
C ASN A 193 -14.11 -3.20 1.12
N TRP A 194 -14.19 -2.80 2.38
CA TRP A 194 -15.21 -1.89 2.90
C TRP A 194 -15.25 -0.54 2.14
N PHE A 195 -14.08 -0.01 1.75
CA PHE A 195 -13.95 1.25 1.03
C PHE A 195 -14.58 1.20 -0.36
N TYR A 196 -14.48 0.05 -1.06
CA TYR A 196 -15.21 -0.21 -2.29
C TYR A 196 -16.73 -0.26 -2.07
N ARG A 197 -17.19 -0.99 -1.04
CA ARG A 197 -18.63 -1.04 -0.70
C ARG A 197 -19.18 0.36 -0.38
N LYS A 198 -18.42 1.15 0.40
CA LYS A 198 -18.76 2.55 0.69
C LYS A 198 -18.84 3.40 -0.60
N ALA A 199 -17.90 3.23 -1.52
CA ALA A 199 -17.93 3.93 -2.81
C ALA A 199 -19.19 3.59 -3.62
N LEU A 200 -19.60 2.31 -3.67
CA LEU A 200 -20.84 1.91 -4.34
C LEU A 200 -22.08 2.52 -3.66
N THR A 201 -22.13 2.48 -2.33
CA THR A 201 -23.25 3.05 -1.58
C THR A 201 -23.37 4.55 -1.83
N LEU A 202 -22.30 5.31 -1.77
CA LEU A 202 -22.32 6.75 -2.03
C LEU A 202 -22.63 7.07 -3.47
N ALA A 203 -22.16 6.30 -4.43
CA ALA A 203 -22.49 6.48 -5.86
C ALA A 203 -23.98 6.23 -6.16
N SER A 204 -24.61 5.31 -5.42
CA SER A 204 -26.05 5.04 -5.54
C SER A 204 -26.94 6.11 -4.90
N GLN A 205 -26.39 6.98 -4.04
CA GLN A 205 -27.08 8.03 -3.30
C GLN A 205 -26.46 9.42 -3.51
N PRO A 206 -26.57 10.03 -4.71
CA PRO A 206 -25.90 11.29 -5.05
C PRO A 206 -26.30 12.50 -4.20
N SER A 207 -27.45 12.43 -3.50
CA SER A 207 -27.87 13.46 -2.56
C SER A 207 -27.03 13.47 -1.28
N LEU A 208 -26.55 12.31 -0.84
CA LEU A 208 -25.77 12.11 0.38
C LEU A 208 -24.27 12.04 0.13
N GLY A 209 -23.88 11.49 -1.01
CA GLY A 209 -22.50 11.16 -1.32
C GLY A 209 -21.99 11.71 -2.65
N TYR A 210 -20.66 11.89 -2.71
CA TYR A 210 -19.94 12.14 -3.96
C TYR A 210 -18.74 11.23 -4.06
N VAL A 211 -18.59 10.55 -5.19
CA VAL A 211 -17.47 9.62 -5.44
C VAL A 211 -16.69 10.09 -6.67
N GLN A 212 -15.37 10.13 -6.54
CA GLN A 212 -14.49 10.44 -7.66
C GLN A 212 -13.33 9.46 -7.75
N ARG A 213 -13.04 9.03 -8.98
CA ARG A 213 -11.81 8.32 -9.30
C ARG A 213 -10.75 9.30 -9.79
N GLY A 214 -9.48 9.04 -9.43
CA GLY A 214 -8.30 9.75 -9.96
C GLY A 214 -7.25 8.78 -10.48
N ASP A 215 -6.68 9.09 -11.64
CA ASP A 215 -5.56 8.37 -12.22
C ASP A 215 -4.25 9.13 -11.95
N SER A 216 -3.16 8.45 -11.61
CA SER A 216 -1.86 9.12 -11.39
C SER A 216 -1.41 9.96 -12.59
N ARG A 217 -1.85 9.57 -13.80
CA ARG A 217 -1.59 10.31 -15.05
C ARG A 217 -2.32 11.67 -15.15
N ASP A 218 -3.33 11.89 -14.32
CA ASP A 218 -4.00 13.20 -14.22
C ASP A 218 -3.04 14.29 -13.68
N ASN A 219 -1.98 13.88 -12.97
CA ASN A 219 -1.03 14.79 -12.37
C ASN A 219 0.08 15.19 -13.38
N PRO A 220 0.05 16.42 -13.90
CA PRO A 220 1.00 16.87 -14.93
C PRO A 220 2.44 17.07 -14.40
N HIS A 221 2.63 17.03 -13.08
CA HIS A 221 3.95 17.22 -12.46
C HIS A 221 4.73 15.90 -12.32
N LEU A 222 4.14 14.75 -12.69
CA LEU A 222 4.85 13.48 -12.67
C LEU A 222 5.66 13.30 -13.97
N PRO A 223 6.97 12.97 -13.86
CA PRO A 223 7.75 12.62 -15.04
C PRO A 223 7.17 11.39 -15.74
N SER A 224 6.79 11.53 -17.01
CA SER A 224 6.11 10.48 -17.79
C SER A 224 6.94 9.20 -17.89
N ASP A 225 8.22 9.31 -18.15
CA ASP A 225 9.15 8.19 -18.30
C ASP A 225 9.40 7.45 -16.96
N PHE A 226 9.33 8.14 -15.82
CA PHE A 226 9.36 7.51 -14.51
C PHE A 226 8.07 6.71 -14.24
N LEU A 227 6.92 7.31 -14.57
CA LEU A 227 5.62 6.66 -14.41
C LEU A 227 5.52 5.41 -15.29
N GLU A 228 5.93 5.50 -16.57
CA GLU A 228 5.97 4.36 -17.48
C GLU A 228 6.88 3.22 -16.98
N ARG A 229 8.08 3.55 -16.52
CA ARG A 229 8.99 2.54 -15.92
C ARG A 229 8.36 1.86 -14.70
N THR A 230 7.67 2.63 -13.85
CA THR A 230 6.96 2.09 -12.70
C THR A 230 5.82 1.18 -13.13
N MET A 231 5.04 1.59 -14.13
CA MET A 231 3.93 0.79 -14.68
C MET A 231 4.40 -0.55 -15.26
N ARG A 232 5.55 -0.58 -15.91
CA ARG A 232 6.13 -1.84 -16.46
C ARG A 232 6.56 -2.84 -15.39
N ARG A 233 6.84 -2.37 -14.16
CA ARG A 233 7.26 -3.21 -13.02
C ARG A 233 6.09 -3.71 -12.19
N LEU A 234 4.90 -3.16 -12.37
CA LEU A 234 3.71 -3.53 -11.62
C LEU A 234 2.93 -4.61 -12.38
N SER A 235 2.37 -5.56 -11.64
CA SER A 235 1.36 -6.47 -12.19
C SER A 235 0.13 -5.69 -12.67
N PRO A 236 -0.70 -6.25 -13.58
CA PRO A 236 -1.91 -5.58 -14.07
C PRO A 236 -2.82 -5.07 -12.93
N ASN A 237 -3.03 -5.88 -11.90
CA ASN A 237 -3.86 -5.52 -10.76
C ASN A 237 -3.25 -4.38 -9.94
N ARG A 238 -1.96 -4.45 -9.64
CA ARG A 238 -1.24 -3.37 -8.94
C ARG A 238 -1.21 -2.07 -9.76
N ARG A 239 -1.12 -2.16 -11.08
CA ARG A 239 -1.23 -0.99 -11.95
C ARG A 239 -2.62 -0.38 -11.86
N ALA A 240 -3.66 -1.21 -11.97
CA ALA A 240 -5.04 -0.75 -11.87
C ALA A 240 -5.31 -0.06 -10.53
N GLN A 241 -4.84 -0.60 -9.41
CA GLN A 241 -5.01 0.02 -8.10
C GLN A 241 -4.11 1.25 -7.91
N ASN A 242 -2.79 1.08 -8.07
CA ASN A 242 -1.81 2.06 -7.62
C ASN A 242 -1.61 3.23 -8.59
N ILE A 243 -1.94 3.05 -9.87
CA ILE A 243 -1.81 4.08 -10.91
C ILE A 243 -3.17 4.58 -11.35
N GLU A 244 -4.07 3.65 -11.76
CA GLU A 244 -5.35 4.02 -12.34
C GLU A 244 -6.43 4.32 -11.29
N GLY A 245 -6.14 4.08 -10.01
CA GLY A 245 -7.08 4.28 -8.93
C GLY A 245 -8.34 3.42 -9.05
N ARG A 246 -8.26 2.25 -9.68
CA ARG A 246 -9.39 1.33 -9.89
C ARG A 246 -9.49 0.32 -8.77
N PHE A 247 -10.70 0.01 -8.37
CA PHE A 247 -10.95 -1.19 -7.57
C PHE A 247 -10.80 -2.43 -8.47
N VAL A 248 -10.09 -3.41 -7.99
CA VAL A 248 -9.88 -4.68 -8.68
C VAL A 248 -10.40 -5.83 -7.81
N ASP A 249 -10.82 -6.91 -8.45
CA ASP A 249 -11.20 -8.14 -7.76
C ASP A 249 -9.97 -8.90 -7.25
N CYS A 250 -9.14 -8.20 -6.54
CA CYS A 250 -8.13 -8.84 -5.72
C CYS A 250 -8.66 -8.70 -4.31
N GLY A 251 -9.18 -9.76 -3.75
CA GLY A 251 -9.12 -9.93 -2.32
C GLY A 251 -7.70 -9.63 -1.85
N ASN A 252 -7.38 -9.73 -0.59
CA ASN A 252 -5.99 -9.64 -0.08
C ASN A 252 -5.07 -10.71 -0.70
N GLU A 253 -5.58 -11.53 -1.61
CA GLU A 253 -4.85 -12.56 -2.35
C GLU A 253 -3.72 -11.94 -3.18
N VAL A 254 -2.54 -12.48 -3.05
CA VAL A 254 -1.37 -12.09 -3.84
C VAL A 254 -1.49 -12.63 -5.26
N LEU A 255 -2.08 -13.82 -5.41
CA LEU A 255 -2.19 -14.56 -6.67
C LEU A 255 -3.65 -14.87 -6.99
N THR A 256 -4.03 -14.74 -8.25
CA THR A 256 -5.38 -15.12 -8.71
C THR A 256 -5.45 -16.61 -9.01
N GLU A 257 -6.65 -17.21 -8.91
CA GLU A 257 -6.87 -18.61 -9.27
C GLU A 257 -6.46 -18.92 -10.74
N GLU A 258 -6.65 -17.96 -11.64
CA GLU A 258 -6.23 -18.10 -13.04
C GLU A 258 -4.71 -18.21 -13.18
N GLN A 259 -3.95 -17.36 -12.45
CA GLN A 259 -2.49 -17.40 -12.43
C GLN A 259 -1.96 -18.70 -11.85
N ILE A 260 -2.54 -19.17 -10.74
CA ILE A 260 -2.15 -20.44 -10.11
C ILE A 260 -2.43 -21.60 -11.08
N ARG A 261 -3.64 -21.69 -11.63
CA ARG A 261 -4.01 -22.72 -12.58
C ARG A 261 -3.12 -22.72 -13.84
N TYR A 262 -2.77 -21.54 -14.35
CA TYR A 262 -1.89 -21.40 -15.50
C TYR A 262 -0.47 -21.90 -15.20
N ALA A 263 0.06 -21.63 -14.02
CA ALA A 263 1.36 -22.14 -13.59
C ALA A 263 1.37 -23.65 -13.39
N LEU A 264 0.31 -24.22 -12.78
CA LEU A 264 0.14 -25.67 -12.59
C LEU A 264 0.04 -26.42 -13.93
N ALA A 265 -0.72 -25.89 -14.88
CA ALA A 265 -0.93 -26.54 -16.18
C ALA A 265 0.34 -26.67 -17.05
N ARG A 266 1.38 -25.89 -16.76
CA ARG A 266 2.65 -25.85 -17.51
C ARG A 266 3.80 -26.55 -16.82
N ALA A 267 3.52 -27.16 -15.67
CA ALA A 267 4.54 -27.88 -14.90
C ALA A 267 4.94 -29.20 -15.58
N VAL A 268 6.23 -29.46 -15.53
CA VAL A 268 6.79 -30.73 -15.99
C VAL A 268 6.99 -31.73 -14.85
N GLY A 269 6.59 -31.38 -13.64
CA GLY A 269 6.77 -32.18 -12.42
C GLY A 269 8.16 -32.04 -11.81
N LEU A 270 8.38 -32.72 -10.68
CA LEU A 270 9.68 -32.76 -10.02
C LEU A 270 10.66 -33.59 -10.86
N GLN A 271 11.88 -33.08 -11.06
CA GLN A 271 12.87 -33.65 -11.97
C GLN A 271 14.27 -33.71 -11.35
N SER A 272 15.03 -34.71 -11.70
CA SER A 272 16.47 -34.71 -11.40
C SER A 272 17.22 -33.64 -12.20
N PRO A 273 18.39 -33.19 -11.70
CA PRO A 273 19.17 -32.17 -12.37
C PRO A 273 19.59 -32.59 -13.78
N LYS A 274 19.62 -31.62 -14.70
CA LYS A 274 20.05 -31.83 -16.11
C LYS A 274 21.40 -31.16 -16.34
N PRO A 275 22.30 -31.79 -17.10
CA PRO A 275 23.60 -31.19 -17.44
C PRO A 275 23.43 -29.82 -18.12
N GLY A 276 24.22 -28.83 -17.69
CA GLY A 276 24.21 -27.47 -18.26
C GLY A 276 23.07 -26.59 -17.82
N HIS A 277 22.12 -27.09 -17.04
CA HIS A 277 21.05 -26.27 -16.47
C HIS A 277 21.52 -25.51 -15.21
N ARG A 278 20.86 -24.41 -14.90
CA ARG A 278 21.14 -23.55 -13.76
C ARG A 278 19.96 -23.60 -12.80
N TYR A 279 20.27 -23.79 -11.51
CA TYR A 279 19.28 -23.97 -10.47
C TYR A 279 19.42 -22.91 -9.39
N ILE A 280 18.29 -22.58 -8.78
CA ILE A 280 18.20 -21.68 -7.63
C ILE A 280 17.38 -22.37 -6.56
N HIS A 281 17.88 -22.32 -5.33
CA HIS A 281 17.26 -22.91 -4.16
C HIS A 281 16.82 -21.79 -3.22
N GLY A 282 15.53 -21.72 -2.93
CA GLY A 282 14.96 -20.87 -1.89
C GLY A 282 14.57 -21.70 -0.68
N TRP A 283 14.97 -21.26 0.51
CA TRP A 283 14.70 -21.96 1.77
C TRP A 283 14.06 -21.01 2.77
N ASP A 284 12.89 -21.39 3.26
CA ASP A 284 12.27 -20.81 4.44
C ASP A 284 12.49 -21.71 5.64
N LEU A 285 13.12 -21.18 6.71
CA LEU A 285 13.61 -21.97 7.82
C LEU A 285 12.80 -21.74 9.10
N ALA A 286 12.16 -22.80 9.57
CA ALA A 286 11.35 -22.76 10.77
C ALA A 286 12.07 -23.25 12.03
N ARG A 287 11.86 -22.58 13.15
CA ARG A 287 12.55 -22.91 14.39
C ARG A 287 11.86 -23.94 15.27
N LYS A 288 10.55 -23.96 15.42
CA LYS A 288 9.83 -24.90 16.32
C LYS A 288 8.35 -25.14 16.02
N ARG A 289 7.63 -24.26 15.34
CA ARG A 289 6.17 -24.32 15.18
C ARG A 289 5.67 -24.35 13.74
N THR A 290 6.49 -23.89 12.79
CA THR A 290 6.18 -23.85 11.37
C THR A 290 7.05 -24.86 10.60
N TRP A 291 6.92 -24.91 9.30
CA TRP A 291 7.60 -25.87 8.44
C TRP A 291 8.88 -25.28 7.88
N THR A 292 9.96 -26.09 7.81
CA THR A 292 11.10 -25.78 6.95
C THR A 292 10.76 -26.24 5.55
N VAL A 293 10.84 -25.33 4.59
CA VAL A 293 10.52 -25.60 3.18
C VAL A 293 11.68 -25.22 2.28
N GLY A 294 11.99 -26.09 1.34
CA GLY A 294 12.98 -25.85 0.29
C GLY A 294 12.39 -26.02 -1.10
N VAL A 295 12.54 -25.01 -1.94
CA VAL A 295 12.09 -25.01 -3.33
C VAL A 295 13.30 -24.85 -4.25
N THR A 296 13.39 -25.68 -5.30
CA THR A 296 14.41 -25.55 -6.34
C THR A 296 13.76 -25.22 -7.67
N ILE A 297 14.19 -24.13 -8.30
CA ILE A 297 13.74 -23.73 -9.64
C ILE A 297 14.86 -23.91 -10.66
N ASP A 298 14.49 -24.42 -11.84
CA ASP A 298 15.34 -24.44 -13.05
C ASP A 298 15.09 -23.13 -13.82
N VAL A 299 16.11 -22.28 -13.86
CA VAL A 299 16.04 -20.97 -14.53
C VAL A 299 16.61 -20.98 -15.96
N SER A 300 16.98 -22.15 -16.46
CA SER A 300 17.49 -22.32 -17.83
C SER A 300 16.39 -22.45 -18.86
N VAL A 301 15.15 -22.68 -18.43
CA VAL A 301 13.98 -22.88 -19.29
C VAL A 301 12.92 -21.80 -19.03
N HIS A 302 12.05 -21.57 -19.99
CA HIS A 302 10.91 -20.67 -19.85
C HIS A 302 9.59 -21.38 -20.17
N PRO A 303 8.62 -21.35 -19.27
CA PRO A 303 8.68 -20.79 -17.92
C PRO A 303 9.70 -21.52 -17.04
N HIS A 304 10.24 -20.81 -16.05
CA HIS A 304 11.06 -21.45 -15.01
C HIS A 304 10.27 -22.56 -14.35
N GLN A 305 10.91 -23.70 -14.09
CA GLN A 305 10.24 -24.90 -13.58
C GLN A 305 10.61 -25.14 -12.12
N VAL A 306 9.64 -25.34 -11.25
CA VAL A 306 9.91 -25.93 -9.94
C VAL A 306 10.20 -27.40 -10.12
N VAL A 307 11.45 -27.80 -9.87
CA VAL A 307 11.96 -29.15 -10.15
C VAL A 307 12.22 -29.99 -8.90
N ALA A 308 12.33 -29.33 -7.74
CA ALA A 308 12.45 -30.06 -6.48
C ALA A 308 11.78 -29.28 -5.34
N PHE A 309 11.23 -30.03 -4.40
CA PHE A 309 10.48 -29.50 -3.27
C PHE A 309 10.73 -30.36 -2.02
N GLU A 310 10.91 -29.72 -0.88
CA GLU A 310 10.97 -30.37 0.43
C GLU A 310 10.20 -29.58 1.46
N ARG A 311 9.51 -30.28 2.35
CA ARG A 311 8.76 -29.71 3.48
C ARG A 311 8.83 -30.65 4.66
N PHE A 312 9.38 -30.18 5.79
CA PHE A 312 9.54 -30.98 6.99
C PHE A 312 9.50 -30.11 8.25
N GLN A 313 9.25 -30.77 9.38
CA GLN A 313 9.23 -30.14 10.71
C GLN A 313 10.16 -30.89 11.70
N GLN A 314 10.44 -30.23 12.82
CA GLN A 314 11.04 -30.85 14.02
C GLN A 314 12.38 -31.57 13.78
N ARG A 315 13.18 -31.12 12.81
CA ARG A 315 14.55 -31.59 12.61
C ARG A 315 15.54 -30.73 13.37
N SER A 316 16.65 -31.36 13.81
CA SER A 316 17.77 -30.62 14.40
C SER A 316 18.45 -29.72 13.36
N TRP A 317 19.03 -28.60 13.79
CA TRP A 317 19.74 -27.68 12.89
C TRP A 317 20.80 -28.37 12.03
N PRO A 318 21.67 -29.27 12.57
CA PRO A 318 22.61 -30.00 11.72
C PRO A 318 21.93 -30.79 10.62
N ALA A 319 20.79 -31.42 10.89
CA ALA A 319 20.03 -32.17 9.89
C ALA A 319 19.41 -31.26 8.83
N VAL A 320 18.96 -30.07 9.21
CA VAL A 320 18.47 -29.05 8.29
C VAL A 320 19.58 -28.58 7.36
N PHE A 321 20.73 -28.22 7.92
CA PHE A 321 21.89 -27.75 7.12
C PHE A 321 22.40 -28.84 6.19
N GLU A 322 22.44 -30.09 6.64
CA GLU A 322 22.82 -31.20 5.77
C GLU A 322 21.81 -31.41 4.63
N THR A 323 20.52 -31.24 4.87
CA THR A 323 19.48 -31.29 3.82
C THR A 323 19.72 -30.18 2.77
N ILE A 324 20.05 -28.97 3.20
CA ILE A 324 20.35 -27.84 2.29
C ILE A 324 21.62 -28.14 1.46
N ARG A 325 22.71 -28.63 2.11
CA ARG A 325 23.94 -29.02 1.43
C ARG A 325 23.73 -30.15 0.43
N ASN A 326 22.91 -31.14 0.78
CA ASN A 326 22.57 -32.26 -0.12
C ASN A 326 21.84 -31.76 -1.37
N ARG A 327 20.88 -30.84 -1.21
CA ARG A 327 20.19 -30.22 -2.35
C ARG A 327 21.17 -29.43 -3.22
N HIS A 328 22.07 -28.66 -2.61
CA HIS A 328 23.08 -27.89 -3.35
C HIS A 328 24.07 -28.83 -4.07
N ARG A 329 24.52 -29.91 -3.43
CA ARG A 329 25.40 -30.92 -4.07
C ARG A 329 24.73 -31.63 -5.27
N GLN A 330 23.44 -31.90 -5.13
CA GLN A 330 22.68 -32.61 -6.18
C GLN A 330 22.44 -31.76 -7.43
N TYR A 331 22.02 -30.49 -7.26
CA TYR A 331 21.61 -29.61 -8.35
C TYR A 331 22.65 -28.56 -8.74
N GLY A 332 23.60 -28.27 -7.86
CA GLY A 332 24.45 -27.09 -8.02
C GLY A 332 23.65 -25.77 -7.94
N GLY A 333 24.25 -24.67 -8.36
CA GLY A 333 23.54 -23.39 -8.48
C GLY A 333 23.68 -22.47 -7.27
N ARG A 334 22.68 -21.63 -7.02
CA ARG A 334 22.70 -20.60 -5.97
C ARG A 334 21.65 -20.88 -4.92
N THR A 335 21.99 -20.60 -3.65
CA THR A 335 21.07 -20.82 -2.52
C THR A 335 20.77 -19.49 -1.83
N ILE A 336 19.48 -19.24 -1.55
CA ILE A 336 19.01 -18.13 -0.74
C ILE A 336 18.13 -18.64 0.39
N ILE A 337 18.31 -18.09 1.60
CA ILE A 337 17.62 -18.53 2.81
C ILE A 337 16.99 -17.35 3.53
N ASP A 338 15.89 -17.61 4.23
CA ASP A 338 15.38 -16.66 5.22
C ASP A 338 16.40 -16.52 6.35
N ALA A 339 16.94 -15.32 6.48
CA ALA A 339 17.91 -14.92 7.49
C ALA A 339 17.30 -14.10 8.63
N THR A 340 15.98 -14.07 8.76
CA THR A 340 15.28 -13.27 9.75
C THR A 340 15.53 -13.83 11.16
N GLY A 341 16.18 -13.08 12.01
CA GLY A 341 16.41 -13.39 13.45
C GLY A 341 17.61 -14.29 13.78
N LEU A 342 18.04 -15.20 12.93
CA LEU A 342 19.22 -16.08 13.16
C LEU A 342 20.21 -16.04 11.98
N GLY A 343 20.07 -15.04 11.12
CA GLY A 343 20.75 -15.00 9.83
C GLY A 343 22.24 -15.20 9.85
N ASP A 344 22.95 -14.54 10.75
CA ASP A 344 24.41 -14.61 10.82
C ASP A 344 24.89 -16.01 11.17
N VAL A 345 24.20 -16.73 12.06
CA VAL A 345 24.56 -18.10 12.47
C VAL A 345 24.32 -19.09 11.34
N VAL A 346 23.15 -18.99 10.70
CA VAL A 346 22.77 -19.88 9.59
C VAL A 346 23.67 -19.66 8.37
N LEU A 347 24.00 -18.41 8.05
CA LEU A 347 24.87 -18.08 6.93
C LEU A 347 26.32 -18.51 7.18
N ALA A 348 26.81 -18.38 8.41
CA ALA A 348 28.14 -18.86 8.80
C ALA A 348 28.24 -20.40 8.61
N GLU A 349 27.20 -21.13 9.02
CA GLU A 349 27.16 -22.59 8.88
C GLU A 349 27.06 -23.05 7.41
N LEU A 350 26.48 -22.26 6.50
CA LEU A 350 26.31 -22.59 5.09
C LEU A 350 27.23 -21.80 4.16
N GLN A 351 28.34 -21.27 4.70
CA GLN A 351 29.33 -20.52 3.94
C GLN A 351 30.01 -21.39 2.88
N ASP A 352 30.17 -22.69 3.14
CA ASP A 352 30.76 -23.67 2.23
C ASP A 352 30.00 -23.80 0.89
N ILE A 353 28.71 -23.53 0.84
CA ILE A 353 27.90 -23.53 -0.37
C ILE A 353 27.59 -22.12 -0.91
N GLY A 354 28.15 -21.07 -0.32
CA GLY A 354 27.93 -19.67 -0.73
C GLY A 354 26.48 -19.23 -0.59
N ALA A 355 25.77 -19.69 0.44
CA ALA A 355 24.38 -19.30 0.67
C ALA A 355 24.25 -17.80 0.94
N THR A 356 23.21 -17.17 0.40
CA THR A 356 22.87 -15.77 0.63
C THR A 356 21.65 -15.66 1.54
N GLY A 357 21.64 -14.67 2.45
CA GLY A 357 20.52 -14.42 3.35
C GLY A 357 19.57 -13.37 2.81
N PHE A 358 18.30 -13.52 3.15
CA PHE A 358 17.26 -12.51 2.94
C PHE A 358 16.59 -12.19 4.28
N ASN A 359 16.58 -10.92 4.68
CA ASN A 359 15.96 -10.50 5.93
C ASN A 359 14.60 -9.82 5.67
N PHE A 360 13.53 -10.47 6.06
CA PHE A 360 12.16 -9.94 5.90
C PHE A 360 11.91 -8.66 6.69
N GLY A 361 12.63 -8.46 7.81
CA GLY A 361 12.51 -7.28 8.67
C GLY A 361 13.25 -6.03 8.17
N GLU A 362 14.08 -6.17 7.13
CA GLU A 362 14.85 -5.04 6.62
C GLU A 362 13.94 -3.89 6.14
N ARG A 363 14.42 -2.65 6.37
CA ARG A 363 13.73 -1.42 5.99
C ARG A 363 12.29 -1.33 6.51
N GLY A 364 12.01 -1.88 7.70
CA GLY A 364 10.67 -1.84 8.29
C GLY A 364 9.64 -2.67 7.52
N GLY A 365 10.04 -3.86 7.04
CA GLY A 365 9.16 -4.79 6.30
C GLY A 365 9.04 -4.51 4.80
N ARG A 366 9.68 -3.48 4.25
CA ARG A 366 9.67 -3.20 2.80
C ARG A 366 10.29 -4.32 1.99
N ALA A 367 11.34 -4.96 2.50
CA ALA A 367 11.99 -6.08 1.83
C ALA A 367 11.02 -7.25 1.60
N LYS A 368 10.19 -7.58 2.60
CA LYS A 368 9.14 -8.60 2.48
C LYS A 368 8.13 -8.24 1.38
N ASN A 369 7.66 -7.00 1.33
CA ASN A 369 6.71 -6.56 0.32
C ASN A 369 7.32 -6.57 -1.09
N GLU A 370 8.59 -6.23 -1.23
CA GLU A 370 9.31 -6.31 -2.50
C GLU A 370 9.46 -7.77 -2.98
N LEU A 371 9.69 -8.71 -2.06
CA LEU A 371 9.75 -10.14 -2.33
C LEU A 371 8.41 -10.67 -2.83
N ILE A 372 7.32 -10.35 -2.12
CA ILE A 372 5.96 -10.75 -2.50
C ILE A 372 5.57 -10.16 -3.85
N ALA A 373 5.87 -8.87 -4.10
CA ALA A 373 5.61 -8.23 -5.38
C ALA A 373 6.38 -8.89 -6.54
N ALA A 374 7.59 -9.40 -6.27
CA ALA A 374 8.35 -10.14 -7.27
C ALA A 374 7.72 -11.48 -7.63
N LEU A 375 7.19 -12.20 -6.63
CA LEU A 375 6.45 -13.44 -6.84
C LEU A 375 5.18 -13.18 -7.66
N GLU A 376 4.37 -12.20 -7.24
CA GLU A 376 3.16 -11.78 -7.97
C GLU A 376 3.48 -11.46 -9.45
N GLN A 377 4.53 -10.67 -9.69
CA GLN A 377 4.94 -10.32 -11.05
C GLN A 377 5.37 -11.55 -11.87
N CYS A 378 6.06 -12.50 -11.26
CA CYS A 378 6.49 -13.75 -11.91
C CYS A 378 5.30 -14.60 -12.36
N PHE A 379 4.26 -14.72 -11.51
CA PHE A 379 3.02 -15.42 -11.87
C PHE A 379 2.22 -14.64 -12.92
N ALA A 380 2.06 -13.33 -12.75
CA ALA A 380 1.32 -12.46 -13.68
C ALA A 380 1.90 -12.46 -15.09
N SER A 381 3.22 -12.59 -15.22
CA SER A 381 3.92 -12.69 -16.52
C SER A 381 4.02 -14.12 -17.05
N GLY A 382 3.50 -15.13 -16.34
CA GLY A 382 3.56 -16.52 -16.71
C GLY A 382 4.98 -17.09 -16.77
N GLN A 383 5.91 -16.53 -15.99
CA GLN A 383 7.33 -16.92 -16.01
C GLN A 383 7.65 -18.11 -15.12
N ILE A 384 6.71 -18.60 -14.32
CA ILE A 384 6.89 -19.76 -13.45
C ILE A 384 5.89 -20.87 -13.77
N ALA A 385 6.33 -22.10 -13.64
CA ALA A 385 5.48 -23.29 -13.64
C ALA A 385 5.91 -24.20 -12.48
N LEU A 386 4.94 -24.77 -11.80
CA LEU A 386 5.16 -25.58 -10.62
C LEU A 386 4.16 -26.74 -10.54
N PRO A 387 4.60 -27.95 -10.12
CA PRO A 387 3.69 -29.05 -9.87
C PRO A 387 2.86 -28.76 -8.61
N ASP A 388 1.64 -29.28 -8.56
CA ASP A 388 0.90 -29.33 -7.31
C ASP A 388 1.51 -30.44 -6.45
N VAL A 389 2.24 -30.03 -5.42
CA VAL A 389 2.83 -30.95 -4.46
C VAL A 389 1.85 -31.11 -3.32
N GLU A 390 1.42 -32.35 -3.10
CA GLU A 390 0.46 -32.70 -2.06
C GLU A 390 1.14 -33.54 -0.97
N MET A 391 0.74 -33.32 0.27
CA MET A 391 1.24 -34.05 1.43
C MET A 391 0.12 -34.27 2.44
N THR A 392 0.14 -35.44 3.08
CA THR A 392 -0.71 -35.71 4.26
C THR A 392 0.22 -35.86 5.47
N THR A 393 -0.03 -35.11 6.52
CA THR A 393 0.74 -35.22 7.77
C THR A 393 0.43 -36.53 8.49
N GLN A 394 1.29 -36.93 9.44
CA GLN A 394 1.01 -38.09 10.28
C GLN A 394 -0.28 -37.95 11.11
N ALA A 395 -0.72 -36.72 11.37
CA ALA A 395 -1.98 -36.41 12.02
C ALA A 395 -3.20 -36.47 11.08
N GLY A 396 -3.01 -36.79 9.79
CA GLY A 396 -4.07 -36.86 8.80
C GLY A 396 -4.47 -35.51 8.17
N GLU A 397 -3.74 -34.44 8.44
CA GLU A 397 -4.01 -33.14 7.81
C GLU A 397 -3.49 -33.13 6.37
N TYR A 398 -4.36 -32.76 5.45
CA TYR A 398 -4.00 -32.58 4.02
C TYR A 398 -3.45 -31.18 3.79
N TRP A 399 -2.41 -31.08 2.99
CA TRP A 399 -1.80 -29.85 2.53
C TRP A 399 -1.42 -29.95 1.04
N SER A 400 -1.60 -28.87 0.30
CA SER A 400 -1.07 -28.77 -1.07
C SER A 400 -0.43 -27.40 -1.31
N LEU A 401 0.58 -27.37 -2.19
CA LEU A 401 1.24 -26.12 -2.58
C LEU A 401 0.25 -25.16 -3.27
N ALA A 402 -0.64 -25.68 -4.11
CA ALA A 402 -1.68 -24.88 -4.73
C ALA A 402 -2.68 -24.32 -3.71
N GLY A 403 -3.00 -25.08 -2.65
CA GLY A 403 -3.81 -24.62 -1.53
C GLY A 403 -3.18 -23.43 -0.81
N GLU A 404 -1.89 -23.56 -0.43
CA GLU A 404 -1.16 -22.50 0.26
C GLU A 404 -1.01 -21.23 -0.62
N LEU A 405 -0.82 -21.38 -1.95
CA LEU A 405 -0.79 -20.25 -2.88
C LEU A 405 -2.14 -19.51 -2.96
N ARG A 406 -3.28 -20.21 -2.85
CA ARG A 406 -4.63 -19.62 -2.83
C ARG A 406 -4.90 -18.84 -1.54
N GLU A 407 -4.40 -19.35 -0.42
CA GLU A 407 -4.56 -18.74 0.91
C GLU A 407 -3.56 -17.61 1.16
N PHE A 408 -2.55 -17.45 0.32
CA PHE A 408 -1.51 -16.44 0.47
C PHE A 408 -2.04 -15.04 0.22
N THR A 409 -2.05 -14.22 1.27
CA THR A 409 -2.56 -12.85 1.21
C THR A 409 -1.50 -11.83 1.60
N TRP A 410 -1.75 -10.56 1.28
CA TRP A 410 -0.85 -9.46 1.66
C TRP A 410 -0.83 -9.17 3.16
N GLU A 411 -1.92 -9.44 3.86
CA GLU A 411 -2.11 -9.12 5.28
C GLU A 411 -1.87 -10.32 6.18
N ASP A 412 -2.44 -11.47 5.84
CA ASP A 412 -2.25 -12.73 6.58
C ASP A 412 -1.48 -13.74 5.73
N ASN A 413 -0.21 -13.91 6.07
CA ASN A 413 0.70 -14.81 5.38
C ASN A 413 1.64 -15.53 6.38
N THR A 414 1.22 -15.68 7.62
CA THR A 414 2.04 -16.20 8.71
C THR A 414 2.30 -17.71 8.64
N GLN A 415 1.55 -18.45 7.84
CA GLN A 415 1.66 -19.91 7.69
C GLN A 415 1.97 -20.35 6.25
N CYS A 416 2.59 -19.48 5.46
CA CYS A 416 2.83 -19.68 4.04
C CYS A 416 4.32 -19.95 3.76
N ASP A 417 4.91 -20.89 4.49
CA ASP A 417 6.35 -21.20 4.44
C ASP A 417 6.79 -21.66 3.03
N ALA A 418 5.93 -22.41 2.31
CA ALA A 418 6.24 -22.87 0.96
C ALA A 418 6.19 -21.72 -0.07
N VAL A 419 5.27 -20.80 0.09
CA VAL A 419 5.19 -19.61 -0.76
C VAL A 419 6.39 -18.70 -0.56
N PHE A 420 6.88 -18.54 0.69
CA PHE A 420 8.09 -17.76 0.96
C PHE A 420 9.35 -18.43 0.42
N ALA A 421 9.50 -19.76 0.54
CA ALA A 421 10.60 -20.49 -0.08
C ALA A 421 10.61 -20.32 -1.61
N LEU A 422 9.45 -20.39 -2.25
CA LEU A 422 9.29 -20.12 -3.69
C LEU A 422 9.63 -18.66 -4.04
N ALA A 423 9.14 -17.70 -3.25
CA ALA A 423 9.39 -16.28 -3.46
C ALA A 423 10.88 -15.94 -3.37
N LEU A 424 11.60 -16.54 -2.41
CA LEU A 424 13.06 -16.41 -2.28
C LEU A 424 13.79 -16.94 -3.54
N ALA A 425 13.41 -18.11 -4.04
CA ALA A 425 13.99 -18.65 -5.26
C ALA A 425 13.74 -17.76 -6.48
N VAL A 426 12.52 -17.27 -6.66
CA VAL A 426 12.14 -16.31 -7.71
C VAL A 426 12.91 -15.00 -7.57
N TRP A 427 13.05 -14.48 -6.36
CA TRP A 427 13.78 -13.25 -6.08
C TRP A 427 15.24 -13.33 -6.57
N LEU A 428 15.95 -14.40 -6.20
CA LEU A 428 17.33 -14.58 -6.60
C LEU A 428 17.47 -14.83 -8.12
N GLY A 429 16.45 -15.40 -8.76
CA GLY A 429 16.39 -15.65 -10.21
C GLY A 429 16.30 -14.38 -11.05
N ARG A 430 15.71 -13.30 -10.53
CA ARG A 430 15.55 -12.02 -11.25
C ARG A 430 16.89 -11.38 -11.66
N ASP A 431 17.93 -11.53 -10.84
CA ASP A 431 19.25 -10.93 -11.08
C ASP A 431 19.91 -11.43 -12.38
N GLN A 432 19.49 -12.60 -12.88
CA GLN A 432 20.06 -13.17 -14.09
C GLN A 432 19.41 -12.65 -15.37
N SER A 433 18.14 -12.29 -15.32
CA SER A 433 17.41 -11.75 -16.48
C SER A 433 17.87 -10.34 -16.87
N GLN A 434 18.42 -9.58 -15.93
CA GLN A 434 18.92 -8.21 -16.18
C GLN A 434 20.35 -8.18 -16.73
N ARG A 435 21.16 -9.22 -16.54
CA ARG A 435 22.55 -9.25 -17.02
C ARG A 435 22.70 -9.61 -18.51
N ILE A 436 21.66 -10.11 -19.15
CA ILE A 436 21.69 -10.54 -20.57
C ILE A 436 21.45 -9.36 -21.54
N LEU A 437 21.07 -8.18 -21.09
CA LEU A 437 20.68 -7.03 -21.95
C LEU A 437 21.71 -5.91 -22.08
N LEU A 438 22.94 -6.07 -21.60
CA LEU A 438 24.00 -5.10 -21.87
C LEU A 438 25.09 -5.73 -22.75
N PRO A 439 25.22 -5.32 -24.02
CA PRO A 439 26.40 -5.67 -24.79
C PRO A 439 27.65 -5.02 -24.15
N PRO A 440 28.83 -5.65 -24.24
CA PRO A 440 30.03 -5.09 -23.63
C PRO A 440 30.37 -3.75 -24.28
N PHE A 441 30.36 -2.69 -23.51
CA PHE A 441 30.89 -1.40 -23.93
C PHE A 441 32.40 -1.57 -24.16
N ARG A 442 32.83 -1.51 -25.41
CA ARG A 442 34.24 -1.31 -25.78
C ARG A 442 34.58 0.15 -25.44
N ILE A 443 35.38 0.35 -24.39
CA ILE A 443 36.05 1.60 -24.16
C ILE A 443 37.14 1.74 -25.23
N GLY A 444 36.89 2.53 -26.26
CA GLY A 444 37.90 2.99 -27.19
C GLY A 444 38.84 3.94 -26.44
N ARG A 445 40.11 3.64 -26.42
CA ARG A 445 41.16 4.57 -25.98
C ARG A 445 41.26 5.70 -27.01
N TRP A 446 41.18 6.92 -26.55
CA TRP A 446 41.79 8.11 -27.11
C TRP A 446 42.69 8.74 -26.08
#